data_49d01055d6d2a9f0c339f39481d9b023
#
_entry.id   49d01055d6d2a9f0c339f39481d9b023
#
_cell.length_a   1.000
_cell.length_b   1.000
_cell.length_c   1.000
_cell.angle_alpha   90.00
_cell.angle_beta   90.00
_cell.angle_gamma   90.00
#
_symmetry.space_group_name_H-M   'P 1'
#
loop_
_entity.id
_entity.type
_entity.pdbx_description
1 polymer ?
#
loop_
_entity_poly.entity_id
_entity_poly.type
_entity_poly.pdbx_seq_one_letter_code
_entity_poly.pdbx_strand_id
1 'polypeptide(L)'
;MIFSVTPADAFAATTKVTVHYQRVEGDYAGWNLWLWGDVSNSGSPYYFSNDDAFGKVGTFNVPTIAADTKIGIIVRLNNWEAKDVGPDRFITQFKPDGSAEVWLIQNEPTIYYSEPVVTPAYTSAVIDDLRTVSVVVNQRFGPIVAGDNGFTLTGPGNPTVTAVTGKGGASYSPNLTLTVSSDLALDGDYVLSHPTFGSKSLMLGNILNSKAFNDLYTYTGNDLGNTYTAAKTDFRVWAPTAKAAELLVYPSADAGATPTSYPMTKSVNGTWIASLSGDQDGTIYTYRVDLGGRLSE
;
A
#
# COMPACT_ATOMS: atom_id res chain seq x y z
N MET A 1 20.53 53.99 -54.78
CA MET A 1 20.62 53.88 -53.36
C MET A 1 19.93 52.58 -52.98
N ILE A 2 20.70 51.51 -52.66
CA ILE A 2 20.18 50.18 -52.30
C ILE A 2 20.08 50.14 -50.78
N PHE A 3 18.89 50.12 -50.27
CA PHE A 3 18.68 49.90 -48.86
C PHE A 3 18.90 48.41 -48.54
N SER A 4 20.00 48.08 -47.88
CA SER A 4 20.21 46.79 -47.25
C SER A 4 19.30 46.70 -46.04
N VAL A 5 18.25 45.88 -46.13
CA VAL A 5 17.45 45.46 -44.96
C VAL A 5 18.26 44.36 -44.30
N THR A 6 18.90 44.68 -43.18
CA THR A 6 19.40 43.66 -42.26
C THR A 6 18.21 42.82 -41.80
N PRO A 7 18.26 41.49 -41.90
CA PRO A 7 17.22 40.68 -41.30
C PRO A 7 17.22 40.95 -39.78
N ALA A 8 16.06 41.30 -39.24
CA ALA A 8 15.87 41.34 -37.80
C ALA A 8 16.29 39.98 -37.26
N ASP A 9 17.15 39.97 -36.25
CA ASP A 9 17.48 38.76 -35.50
C ASP A 9 16.17 38.12 -35.09
N ALA A 10 15.82 37.00 -35.72
CA ALA A 10 14.70 36.20 -35.30
C ALA A 10 15.08 35.65 -33.93
N PHE A 11 14.54 36.24 -32.88
CA PHE A 11 14.59 35.65 -31.59
C PHE A 11 14.09 34.21 -31.73
N ALA A 12 14.91 33.26 -31.37
CA ALA A 12 14.49 31.87 -31.34
C ALA A 12 13.23 31.83 -30.47
N ALA A 13 12.09 31.51 -31.08
CA ALA A 13 10.85 31.47 -30.35
C ALA A 13 11.01 30.41 -29.22
N THR A 14 10.55 30.67 -28.07
CA THR A 14 10.63 29.74 -26.91
C THR A 14 9.25 29.25 -26.54
N THR A 15 9.14 27.97 -26.18
CA THR A 15 7.94 27.37 -25.64
C THR A 15 8.00 27.40 -24.11
N LYS A 16 6.95 27.90 -23.49
CA LYS A 16 6.80 27.84 -22.03
C LYS A 16 6.28 26.45 -21.64
N VAL A 17 7.02 25.75 -20.79
CA VAL A 17 6.62 24.47 -20.19
C VAL A 17 6.43 24.67 -18.69
N THR A 18 5.25 24.33 -18.19
CA THR A 18 4.95 24.31 -16.74
C THR A 18 4.73 22.86 -16.33
N VAL A 19 5.43 22.45 -15.29
CA VAL A 19 5.36 21.09 -14.71
C VAL A 19 4.97 21.21 -13.25
N HIS A 20 3.85 20.60 -12.90
CA HIS A 20 3.41 20.37 -11.53
C HIS A 20 3.81 18.96 -11.14
N TYR A 21 4.45 18.80 -9.98
CA TYR A 21 4.92 17.49 -9.53
C TYR A 21 4.54 17.22 -8.09
N GLN A 22 3.77 16.14 -7.89
CA GLN A 22 3.36 15.69 -6.58
C GLN A 22 4.21 14.51 -6.12
N ARG A 23 4.81 14.64 -4.94
CA ARG A 23 5.36 13.52 -4.17
C ARG A 23 4.49 13.29 -2.95
N VAL A 24 3.95 12.09 -2.84
CA VAL A 24 2.99 11.73 -1.78
C VAL A 24 3.63 11.90 -0.39
N GLU A 25 4.92 11.60 -0.23
CA GLU A 25 5.63 11.77 1.04
C GLU A 25 6.09 13.22 1.29
N GLY A 26 6.05 14.10 0.30
CA GLY A 26 6.48 15.49 0.40
C GLY A 26 7.99 15.68 0.55
N ASP A 27 8.77 14.69 0.23
CA ASP A 27 10.23 14.64 0.29
C ASP A 27 10.85 15.17 -1.01
N TYR A 28 10.71 16.48 -1.27
CA TYR A 28 11.13 17.10 -2.53
C TYR A 28 12.62 17.45 -2.61
N ALA A 29 13.38 17.33 -1.51
CA ALA A 29 14.79 17.73 -1.48
C ALA A 29 15.62 16.97 -2.52
N GLY A 30 16.36 17.69 -3.36
CA GLY A 30 17.20 17.14 -4.43
C GLY A 30 16.45 16.69 -5.68
N TRP A 31 15.12 16.58 -5.66
CA TRP A 31 14.37 16.22 -6.85
C TRP A 31 14.31 17.38 -7.84
N ASN A 32 14.61 17.06 -9.13
CA ASN A 32 14.65 18.01 -10.22
C ASN A 32 14.16 17.36 -11.52
N LEU A 33 14.00 18.17 -12.57
CA LEU A 33 13.57 17.74 -13.87
C LEU A 33 14.78 17.62 -14.81
N TRP A 34 14.72 16.63 -15.71
CA TRP A 34 15.60 16.51 -16.85
C TRP A 34 14.77 16.53 -18.12
N LEU A 35 14.98 17.54 -18.96
CA LEU A 35 14.28 17.67 -20.23
C LEU A 35 15.24 17.40 -21.38
N TRP A 36 14.79 16.63 -22.37
CA TRP A 36 15.58 16.26 -23.55
C TRP A 36 14.68 16.11 -24.81
N GLY A 37 15.22 15.59 -25.88
CA GLY A 37 14.53 15.42 -27.16
C GLY A 37 14.61 16.69 -28.00
N ASP A 38 13.49 17.15 -28.53
CA ASP A 38 13.48 18.28 -29.46
C ASP A 38 13.89 19.63 -28.82
N VAL A 39 14.01 19.69 -27.50
CA VAL A 39 14.50 20.88 -26.79
C VAL A 39 16.02 20.88 -26.57
N SER A 40 16.64 19.69 -26.52
CA SER A 40 18.09 19.50 -26.36
C SER A 40 18.44 18.04 -26.60
N ASN A 41 19.28 17.74 -27.55
CA ASN A 41 19.71 16.37 -27.87
C ASN A 41 20.41 15.68 -26.67
N SER A 42 21.11 16.45 -25.84
CA SER A 42 21.85 15.93 -24.67
C SER A 42 21.06 16.00 -23.35
N GLY A 43 19.94 16.72 -23.36
CA GLY A 43 19.16 17.03 -22.14
C GLY A 43 19.80 18.10 -21.27
N SER A 44 18.99 18.68 -20.38
CA SER A 44 19.42 19.69 -19.40
C SER A 44 18.60 19.59 -18.10
N PRO A 45 19.20 19.93 -16.94
CA PRO A 45 18.50 19.99 -15.69
C PRO A 45 17.63 21.25 -15.58
N TYR A 46 16.46 21.09 -14.99
CA TYR A 46 15.54 22.17 -14.63
C TYR A 46 15.06 21.96 -13.20
N TYR A 47 14.84 23.05 -12.46
CA TYR A 47 14.55 23.00 -11.04
C TYR A 47 13.17 23.57 -10.73
N PHE A 48 12.50 22.96 -9.76
CA PHE A 48 11.26 23.51 -9.24
C PHE A 48 11.55 24.83 -8.50
N SER A 49 10.76 25.85 -8.76
CA SER A 49 10.94 27.19 -8.21
C SER A 49 9.81 27.65 -7.32
N ASN A 50 8.65 27.01 -7.41
CA ASN A 50 7.44 27.36 -6.69
C ASN A 50 6.73 26.13 -6.12
N ASP A 51 5.72 26.38 -5.32
CA ASP A 51 4.76 25.39 -4.81
C ASP A 51 3.34 25.84 -5.15
N ASP A 52 2.44 24.88 -5.35
CA ASP A 52 1.00 25.08 -5.41
C ASP A 52 0.27 24.05 -4.53
N ALA A 53 -1.06 23.98 -4.64
CA ALA A 53 -1.87 23.03 -3.88
C ALA A 53 -1.59 21.56 -4.28
N PHE A 54 -1.13 21.32 -5.51
CA PHE A 54 -0.79 19.99 -6.02
C PHE A 54 0.59 19.54 -5.54
N GLY A 55 1.60 20.42 -5.59
CA GLY A 55 2.97 20.07 -5.21
C GLY A 55 4.01 21.10 -5.62
N LYS A 56 5.16 20.64 -6.11
CA LYS A 56 6.20 21.50 -6.65
C LYS A 56 5.89 21.94 -8.07
N VAL A 57 6.20 23.20 -8.41
CA VAL A 57 6.00 23.77 -9.73
C VAL A 57 7.31 24.25 -10.32
N GLY A 58 7.57 23.84 -11.55
CA GLY A 58 8.67 24.37 -12.37
C GLY A 58 8.12 24.96 -13.67
N THR A 59 8.54 26.19 -14.01
CA THR A 59 8.20 26.84 -15.27
C THR A 59 9.48 27.20 -16.03
N PHE A 60 9.57 26.75 -17.27
CA PHE A 60 10.78 26.86 -18.07
C PHE A 60 10.44 27.39 -19.46
N ASN A 61 11.35 28.15 -20.05
CA ASN A 61 11.33 28.48 -21.48
C ASN A 61 12.34 27.57 -22.19
N VAL A 62 11.85 26.75 -23.10
CA VAL A 62 12.65 25.84 -23.91
C VAL A 62 12.68 26.32 -25.35
N PRO A 63 13.72 26.02 -26.15
CA PRO A 63 13.78 26.39 -27.60
C PRO A 63 12.52 25.95 -28.31
N THR A 64 12.12 26.73 -29.31
CA THR A 64 10.88 26.48 -30.04
C THR A 64 10.90 25.19 -30.81
N ILE A 65 9.78 24.64 -30.86
CA ILE A 65 9.46 23.30 -31.21
C ILE A 65 8.62 23.31 -32.51
N ALA A 66 8.95 22.39 -33.44
CA ALA A 66 8.13 22.13 -34.61
C ALA A 66 6.81 21.44 -34.26
N ALA A 67 5.84 21.42 -35.16
CA ALA A 67 4.48 20.93 -34.92
C ALA A 67 4.38 19.48 -34.37
N ASP A 68 5.41 18.64 -34.56
CA ASP A 68 5.46 17.24 -34.14
C ASP A 68 6.38 17.00 -32.94
N THR A 69 6.64 18.00 -32.14
CA THR A 69 7.60 17.97 -31.04
C THR A 69 7.22 17.06 -29.90
N LYS A 70 8.24 16.37 -29.39
CA LYS A 70 8.20 15.61 -28.17
C LYS A 70 9.25 16.11 -27.19
N ILE A 71 8.81 16.60 -26.03
CA ILE A 71 9.72 16.93 -24.94
C ILE A 71 9.81 15.73 -24.01
N GLY A 72 10.96 15.07 -23.98
CA GLY A 72 11.23 14.04 -22.99
C GLY A 72 11.34 14.66 -21.60
N ILE A 73 10.73 14.05 -20.61
CA ILE A 73 10.73 14.53 -19.23
C ILE A 73 11.02 13.39 -18.24
N ILE A 74 12.03 13.57 -17.42
CA ILE A 74 12.37 12.71 -16.30
C ILE A 74 12.34 13.56 -15.02
N VAL A 75 11.74 13.05 -13.97
CA VAL A 75 11.96 13.54 -12.61
C VAL A 75 13.04 12.67 -11.99
N ARG A 76 14.13 13.30 -11.53
CA ARG A 76 15.30 12.60 -10.98
C ARG A 76 15.75 13.21 -9.66
N LEU A 77 16.44 12.41 -8.85
CA LEU A 77 17.09 12.85 -7.63
C LEU A 77 18.52 13.26 -7.92
N ASN A 78 18.91 14.46 -7.50
CA ASN A 78 20.24 15.03 -7.64
C ASN A 78 20.82 14.84 -9.07
N ASN A 79 22.02 14.31 -9.20
CA ASN A 79 22.63 13.98 -10.48
C ASN A 79 22.51 12.46 -10.77
N TRP A 80 21.25 11.98 -10.97
CA TRP A 80 20.94 10.58 -11.33
C TRP A 80 21.07 9.56 -10.20
N GLU A 81 20.93 9.98 -8.92
CA GLU A 81 20.89 9.05 -7.78
C GLU A 81 19.65 8.19 -7.79
N ALA A 82 18.54 8.72 -8.30
CA ALA A 82 17.31 7.98 -8.53
C ALA A 82 16.51 8.59 -9.70
N LYS A 83 15.61 7.80 -10.23
CA LYS A 83 14.61 8.19 -11.25
C LYS A 83 13.22 7.90 -10.69
N ASP A 84 12.28 8.82 -10.86
CA ASP A 84 10.91 8.71 -10.32
C ASP A 84 10.18 7.48 -10.89
N VAL A 85 10.19 7.33 -12.23
CA VAL A 85 9.62 6.16 -12.91
C VAL A 85 10.62 5.56 -13.88
N GLY A 86 10.56 4.24 -14.11
CA GLY A 86 11.44 3.54 -15.03
C GLY A 86 11.27 3.98 -16.49
N PRO A 87 10.06 3.96 -17.05
CA PRO A 87 9.80 4.34 -18.44
C PRO A 87 10.07 5.82 -18.72
N ASP A 88 10.52 6.13 -19.93
CA ASP A 88 10.62 7.50 -20.40
C ASP A 88 9.23 8.07 -20.69
N ARG A 89 9.03 9.34 -20.32
CA ARG A 89 7.79 10.08 -20.53
C ARG A 89 8.02 11.20 -21.51
N PHE A 90 7.01 11.51 -22.36
CA PHE A 90 7.10 12.57 -23.37
C PHE A 90 5.88 13.47 -23.32
N ILE A 91 6.11 14.77 -23.20
CA ILE A 91 5.09 15.80 -23.40
C ILE A 91 4.85 15.89 -24.91
N THR A 92 3.61 15.61 -25.32
CA THR A 92 3.19 15.55 -26.73
C THR A 92 1.98 16.41 -27.04
N GLN A 93 1.36 17.04 -26.01
CA GLN A 93 0.22 17.93 -26.19
C GLN A 93 0.60 19.34 -25.76
N PHE A 94 0.32 20.29 -26.65
CA PHE A 94 0.60 21.71 -26.47
C PHE A 94 -0.68 22.52 -26.60
N LYS A 95 -0.76 23.63 -25.87
CA LYS A 95 -1.87 24.59 -25.97
C LYS A 95 -1.79 25.33 -27.32
N PRO A 96 -2.88 26.02 -27.77
CA PRO A 96 -2.87 26.78 -29.03
C PRO A 96 -1.80 27.87 -29.11
N ASP A 97 -1.31 28.34 -27.95
CA ASP A 97 -0.22 29.33 -27.86
C ASP A 97 1.18 28.66 -27.90
N GLY A 98 1.25 27.34 -28.09
CA GLY A 98 2.49 26.58 -28.13
C GLY A 98 3.02 26.22 -26.73
N SER A 99 2.42 26.66 -25.63
CA SER A 99 2.84 26.28 -24.29
C SER A 99 2.39 24.86 -23.91
N ALA A 100 3.06 24.26 -22.92
CA ALA A 100 2.65 23.00 -22.32
C ALA A 100 2.52 23.18 -20.81
N GLU A 101 1.50 22.55 -20.24
CA GLU A 101 1.29 22.47 -18.80
C GLU A 101 0.91 21.04 -18.45
N VAL A 102 1.66 20.43 -17.53
CA VAL A 102 1.53 19.00 -17.21
C VAL A 102 1.62 18.74 -15.72
N TRP A 103 0.93 17.71 -15.29
CA TRP A 103 0.93 17.21 -13.90
C TRP A 103 1.55 15.82 -13.86
N LEU A 104 2.46 15.62 -12.93
CA LEU A 104 3.16 14.37 -12.69
C LEU A 104 2.95 13.95 -11.24
N ILE A 105 2.67 12.67 -11.02
CA ILE A 105 2.56 12.06 -9.68
C ILE A 105 3.73 11.10 -9.51
N GLN A 106 4.31 11.07 -8.32
CA GLN A 106 5.39 10.15 -7.94
C GLN A 106 5.02 8.69 -8.25
N ASN A 107 5.93 7.97 -8.89
CA ASN A 107 5.81 6.57 -9.30
C ASN A 107 4.68 6.29 -10.31
N GLU A 108 4.08 7.33 -10.89
CA GLU A 108 3.01 7.23 -11.88
C GLU A 108 3.58 7.55 -13.27
N PRO A 109 3.54 6.61 -14.24
CA PRO A 109 4.12 6.85 -15.58
C PRO A 109 3.29 7.80 -16.44
N THR A 110 2.04 8.07 -16.07
CA THR A 110 1.14 8.93 -16.84
C THR A 110 1.56 10.40 -16.76
N ILE A 111 1.52 11.11 -17.90
CA ILE A 111 1.53 12.57 -17.95
C ILE A 111 0.08 13.04 -18.04
N TYR A 112 -0.36 13.87 -17.10
CA TYR A 112 -1.67 14.48 -17.12
C TYR A 112 -1.58 15.87 -17.72
N TYR A 113 -2.53 16.24 -18.57
CA TYR A 113 -2.64 17.56 -19.22
C TYR A 113 -3.74 18.45 -18.59
N SER A 114 -4.29 18.00 -17.50
CA SER A 114 -5.12 18.74 -16.55
C SER A 114 -4.83 18.21 -15.17
N GLU A 115 -5.08 19.01 -14.14
CA GLU A 115 -4.86 18.55 -12.76
C GLU A 115 -5.65 17.26 -12.47
N PRO A 116 -4.97 16.15 -12.14
CA PRO A 116 -5.65 14.88 -11.87
C PRO A 116 -6.39 14.94 -10.54
N VAL A 117 -7.63 14.46 -10.53
CA VAL A 117 -8.40 14.27 -9.31
C VAL A 117 -8.01 12.94 -8.66
N VAL A 118 -7.27 12.99 -7.58
CA VAL A 118 -6.93 11.82 -6.78
C VAL A 118 -8.04 11.60 -5.76
N THR A 119 -8.86 10.56 -5.95
CA THR A 119 -9.83 10.17 -4.92
C THR A 119 -9.09 9.60 -3.72
N PRO A 120 -9.26 10.19 -2.51
CA PRO A 120 -8.60 9.70 -1.31
C PRO A 120 -8.97 8.24 -1.02
N ALA A 121 -7.97 7.40 -0.74
CA ALA A 121 -8.19 5.99 -0.45
C ALA A 121 -7.08 5.41 0.43
N TYR A 122 -7.42 4.33 1.15
CA TYR A 122 -6.43 3.48 1.79
C TYR A 122 -5.69 2.64 0.75
N THR A 123 -4.36 2.66 0.78
CA THR A 123 -3.52 1.71 0.07
C THR A 123 -3.37 0.43 0.89
N SER A 124 -3.06 0.56 2.18
CA SER A 124 -2.99 -0.57 3.11
C SER A 124 -3.43 -0.19 4.53
N ALA A 125 -3.85 -1.19 5.30
CA ALA A 125 -4.08 -1.08 6.74
C ALA A 125 -3.79 -2.44 7.38
N VAL A 126 -2.76 -2.50 8.25
CA VAL A 126 -2.26 -3.76 8.80
C VAL A 126 -2.00 -3.65 10.30
N ILE A 127 -2.21 -4.75 11.01
CA ILE A 127 -1.88 -4.90 12.43
C ILE A 127 -0.41 -5.26 12.53
N ASP A 128 0.42 -4.37 13.07
CA ASP A 128 1.86 -4.57 13.22
C ASP A 128 2.27 -4.94 14.65
N ASP A 129 1.45 -4.57 15.64
CA ASP A 129 1.56 -5.02 17.02
C ASP A 129 0.15 -5.04 17.64
N LEU A 130 -0.01 -5.63 18.83
CA LEU A 130 -1.31 -5.80 19.51
C LEU A 130 -2.10 -4.49 19.64
N ARG A 131 -1.42 -3.36 19.73
CA ARG A 131 -2.02 -2.02 19.83
C ARG A 131 -1.59 -1.06 18.72
N THR A 132 -1.00 -1.58 17.65
CA THR A 132 -0.44 -0.74 16.59
C THR A 132 -0.97 -1.18 15.23
N VAL A 133 -1.56 -0.22 14.53
CA VAL A 133 -2.02 -0.38 13.15
C VAL A 133 -1.23 0.54 12.24
N SER A 134 -0.54 -0.02 11.27
CA SER A 134 0.12 0.75 10.20
C SER A 134 -0.83 0.97 9.04
N VAL A 135 -0.92 2.20 8.61
CA VAL A 135 -1.83 2.64 7.54
C VAL A 135 -1.05 3.37 6.47
N VAL A 136 -1.34 3.06 5.21
CA VAL A 136 -0.85 3.84 4.08
C VAL A 136 -2.05 4.36 3.30
N VAL A 137 -2.05 5.66 3.04
CA VAL A 137 -3.05 6.33 2.20
C VAL A 137 -2.39 6.85 0.91
N ASN A 138 -3.18 7.05 -0.13
CA ASN A 138 -2.67 7.44 -1.45
C ASN A 138 -2.36 8.93 -1.61
N GLN A 139 -2.48 9.71 -0.53
CA GLN A 139 -2.13 11.13 -0.49
C GLN A 139 -1.62 11.53 0.89
N ARG A 140 -0.99 12.69 1.02
CA ARG A 140 -0.55 13.20 2.33
C ARG A 140 -1.76 13.50 3.22
N PHE A 141 -1.75 12.92 4.40
CA PHE A 141 -2.72 13.19 5.46
C PHE A 141 -2.12 14.16 6.48
N GLY A 142 -2.91 15.13 6.94
CA GLY A 142 -2.51 16.10 7.98
C GLY A 142 -3.27 17.40 7.87
N PRO A 143 -3.06 18.35 8.79
CA PRO A 143 -2.08 18.25 9.87
C PRO A 143 -2.46 17.20 10.91
N ILE A 144 -1.49 16.34 11.28
CA ILE A 144 -1.67 15.31 12.30
C ILE A 144 -1.59 16.01 13.67
N VAL A 145 -2.63 15.85 14.47
CA VAL A 145 -2.74 16.43 15.82
C VAL A 145 -2.89 15.33 16.87
N ALA A 146 -2.85 15.66 18.15
CA ALA A 146 -3.10 14.69 19.20
C ALA A 146 -4.51 14.09 19.09
N GLY A 147 -4.65 12.78 19.31
CA GLY A 147 -5.91 12.05 19.27
C GLY A 147 -6.11 11.20 18.01
N ASP A 148 -7.35 10.84 17.74
CA ASP A 148 -7.74 9.91 16.69
C ASP A 148 -7.69 10.46 15.26
N ASN A 149 -7.62 11.79 15.10
CA ASN A 149 -7.62 12.47 13.81
C ASN A 149 -8.77 12.08 12.88
N GLY A 150 -9.92 11.65 13.43
CA GLY A 150 -11.09 11.19 12.68
C GLY A 150 -11.06 9.72 12.26
N PHE A 151 -10.03 8.97 12.65
CA PHE A 151 -9.99 7.53 12.44
C PHE A 151 -10.82 6.80 13.50
N THR A 152 -11.65 5.87 13.05
CA THR A 152 -12.45 5.00 13.91
C THR A 152 -12.16 3.54 13.58
N LEU A 153 -12.14 2.68 14.60
CA LEU A 153 -11.91 1.26 14.45
C LEU A 153 -13.10 0.49 15.03
N THR A 154 -13.69 -0.40 14.24
CA THR A 154 -14.76 -1.28 14.65
C THR A 154 -14.31 -2.73 14.61
N GLY A 155 -14.74 -3.54 15.55
CA GLY A 155 -14.38 -4.96 15.64
C GLY A 155 -14.47 -5.50 17.07
N PRO A 156 -13.98 -6.72 17.32
CA PRO A 156 -14.02 -7.34 18.63
C PRO A 156 -13.41 -6.47 19.73
N GLY A 157 -14.06 -6.40 20.89
CA GLY A 157 -13.61 -5.60 22.02
C GLY A 157 -13.82 -4.08 21.87
N ASN A 158 -14.37 -3.60 20.76
CA ASN A 158 -14.62 -2.19 20.46
C ASN A 158 -13.42 -1.27 20.77
N PRO A 159 -12.23 -1.56 20.22
CA PRO A 159 -11.07 -0.71 20.41
C PRO A 159 -11.28 0.66 19.76
N THR A 160 -10.72 1.70 20.36
CA THR A 160 -10.75 3.06 19.80
C THR A 160 -9.35 3.48 19.39
N VAL A 161 -9.23 4.30 18.34
CA VAL A 161 -7.96 4.96 17.99
C VAL A 161 -7.69 6.04 19.02
N THR A 162 -6.52 6.02 19.65
CA THR A 162 -6.13 6.97 20.69
C THR A 162 -5.06 7.96 20.25
N ALA A 163 -4.28 7.59 19.25
CA ALA A 163 -3.27 8.45 18.66
C ALA A 163 -3.01 8.09 17.20
N VAL A 164 -2.61 9.10 16.42
CA VAL A 164 -2.11 8.97 15.06
C VAL A 164 -0.77 9.66 14.99
N THR A 165 0.22 9.04 14.37
CA THR A 165 1.55 9.61 14.12
C THR A 165 1.94 9.39 12.67
N GLY A 166 2.53 10.40 12.05
CA GLY A 166 3.16 10.27 10.73
C GLY A 166 4.53 9.61 10.82
N LYS A 167 5.00 9.04 9.73
CA LYS A 167 6.34 8.45 9.63
C LYS A 167 7.42 9.44 10.11
N GLY A 168 8.24 9.01 11.04
CA GLY A 168 9.29 9.86 11.63
C GLY A 168 8.77 11.05 12.44
N GLY A 169 7.51 11.06 12.88
CA GLY A 169 6.91 12.16 13.62
C GLY A 169 6.44 13.32 12.74
N ALA A 170 6.36 13.14 11.42
CA ALA A 170 5.94 14.17 10.49
C ALA A 170 4.48 14.59 10.73
N SER A 171 4.21 15.90 10.68
CA SER A 171 2.85 16.46 10.79
C SER A 171 1.98 16.20 9.56
N TYR A 172 2.58 15.81 8.44
CA TYR A 172 1.91 15.40 7.21
C TYR A 172 2.60 14.17 6.65
N SER A 173 1.86 13.07 6.47
CA SER A 173 2.42 11.81 5.96
C SER A 173 1.35 10.95 5.29
N PRO A 174 1.66 10.20 4.24
CA PRO A 174 0.81 9.14 3.74
C PRO A 174 0.97 7.85 4.54
N ASN A 175 2.07 7.72 5.30
CA ASN A 175 2.38 6.56 6.14
C ASN A 175 2.09 6.92 7.59
N LEU A 176 1.07 6.29 8.14
CA LEU A 176 0.56 6.59 9.47
C LEU A 176 0.69 5.37 10.38
N THR A 177 0.95 5.65 11.64
CA THR A 177 0.88 4.65 12.72
C THR A 177 -0.24 5.06 13.67
N LEU A 178 -1.23 4.19 13.85
CA LEU A 178 -2.34 4.37 14.76
C LEU A 178 -2.11 3.54 16.02
N THR A 179 -2.30 4.15 17.17
CA THR A 179 -2.33 3.45 18.47
C THR A 179 -3.77 3.24 18.87
N VAL A 180 -4.10 2.04 19.38
CA VAL A 180 -5.46 1.70 19.82
C VAL A 180 -5.53 1.46 21.33
N SER A 181 -6.73 1.59 21.91
CA SER A 181 -6.97 1.59 23.36
C SER A 181 -6.79 0.24 24.04
N SER A 182 -6.92 -0.87 23.29
CA SER A 182 -6.82 -2.24 23.81
C SER A 182 -6.16 -3.17 22.81
N ASP A 183 -5.68 -4.32 23.29
CA ASP A 183 -5.08 -5.34 22.45
C ASP A 183 -6.08 -5.85 21.42
N LEU A 184 -5.65 -5.97 20.18
CA LEU A 184 -6.44 -6.51 19.06
C LEU A 184 -6.38 -8.04 19.08
N ALA A 185 -7.53 -8.68 18.98
CA ALA A 185 -7.62 -10.13 18.80
C ALA A 185 -7.18 -10.47 17.36
N LEU A 186 -6.17 -11.33 17.21
CA LEU A 186 -5.56 -11.59 15.90
C LEU A 186 -6.38 -12.55 15.00
N ASP A 187 -7.43 -13.11 15.53
CA ASP A 187 -8.48 -13.84 14.83
C ASP A 187 -9.75 -12.99 14.59
N GLY A 188 -9.72 -11.71 15.00
CA GLY A 188 -10.83 -10.77 14.86
C GLY A 188 -10.86 -10.09 13.49
N ASP A 189 -12.08 -9.72 13.05
CA ASP A 189 -12.27 -8.82 11.92
C ASP A 189 -12.37 -7.39 12.41
N TYR A 190 -11.52 -6.53 11.88
CA TYR A 190 -11.52 -5.11 12.19
C TYR A 190 -11.68 -4.30 10.91
N VAL A 191 -12.46 -3.22 11.00
CA VAL A 191 -12.64 -2.25 9.92
C VAL A 191 -12.21 -0.88 10.43
N LEU A 192 -11.19 -0.33 9.80
CA LEU A 192 -10.74 1.05 9.99
C LEU A 192 -11.55 1.95 9.07
N SER A 193 -12.06 3.06 9.58
CA SER A 193 -12.84 4.04 8.81
C SER A 193 -12.35 5.46 9.07
N HIS A 194 -12.44 6.30 8.04
CA HIS A 194 -12.16 7.74 8.10
C HIS A 194 -13.06 8.48 7.10
N PRO A 195 -13.61 9.67 7.44
CA PRO A 195 -14.53 10.40 6.57
C PRO A 195 -13.99 10.66 5.16
N THR A 196 -12.69 10.91 5.03
CA THR A 196 -12.03 11.20 3.75
C THR A 196 -11.67 9.94 2.96
N PHE A 197 -11.20 8.87 3.62
CA PHE A 197 -10.64 7.67 2.96
C PHE A 197 -11.63 6.50 2.85
N GLY A 198 -12.83 6.63 3.44
CA GLY A 198 -13.81 5.54 3.51
C GLY A 198 -13.40 4.48 4.53
N SER A 199 -13.59 3.22 4.21
CA SER A 199 -13.34 2.09 5.12
C SER A 199 -12.40 1.06 4.52
N LYS A 200 -11.59 0.40 5.36
CA LYS A 200 -10.63 -0.64 5.00
C LYS A 200 -10.58 -1.72 6.08
N SER A 201 -10.74 -2.99 5.68
CA SER A 201 -10.49 -4.11 6.60
C SER A 201 -9.01 -4.20 6.94
N LEU A 202 -8.69 -4.43 8.21
CA LEU A 202 -7.33 -4.67 8.64
C LEU A 202 -6.87 -6.07 8.22
N MET A 203 -5.59 -6.16 7.87
CA MET A 203 -4.89 -7.42 7.64
C MET A 203 -3.83 -7.61 8.72
N LEU A 204 -3.37 -8.83 8.92
CA LEU A 204 -2.22 -9.09 9.78
C LEU A 204 -0.94 -8.72 9.05
N GLY A 205 -0.10 -7.91 9.69
CA GLY A 205 1.20 -7.45 9.20
C GLY A 205 2.37 -8.04 9.97
N ASN A 206 3.27 -7.17 10.43
CA ASN A 206 4.47 -7.60 11.16
C ASN A 206 4.19 -8.27 12.50
N ILE A 207 2.99 -8.14 13.04
CA ILE A 207 2.59 -8.83 14.27
C ILE A 207 2.89 -10.34 14.21
N LEU A 208 2.74 -10.99 13.05
CA LEU A 208 2.98 -12.42 12.88
C LEU A 208 4.43 -12.85 13.17
N ASN A 209 5.37 -11.90 13.11
CA ASN A 209 6.79 -12.12 13.39
C ASN A 209 7.21 -11.52 14.75
N SER A 210 6.27 -11.01 15.52
CA SER A 210 6.55 -10.29 16.76
C SER A 210 6.76 -11.23 17.95
N LYS A 211 7.43 -10.70 18.98
CA LYS A 211 7.49 -11.37 20.28
C LYS A 211 6.10 -11.53 20.90
N ALA A 212 5.21 -10.55 20.71
CA ALA A 212 3.85 -10.58 21.24
C ALA A 212 3.04 -11.74 20.66
N PHE A 213 3.15 -11.99 19.36
CA PHE A 213 2.55 -13.16 18.72
C PHE A 213 3.08 -14.48 19.29
N ASN A 214 4.40 -14.59 19.43
CA ASN A 214 5.01 -15.78 19.98
C ASN A 214 4.61 -16.01 21.45
N ASP A 215 4.58 -14.96 22.26
CA ASP A 215 4.17 -15.05 23.68
C ASP A 215 2.72 -15.56 23.82
N LEU A 216 1.83 -15.15 22.90
CA LEU A 216 0.42 -15.56 22.91
C LEU A 216 0.19 -16.99 22.39
N TYR A 217 0.96 -17.39 21.37
CA TYR A 217 0.61 -18.56 20.57
C TYR A 217 1.67 -19.65 20.52
N THR A 218 2.80 -19.52 21.21
CA THR A 218 3.76 -20.63 21.31
C THR A 218 3.10 -21.80 22.08
N TYR A 219 2.93 -22.90 21.38
CA TYR A 219 2.41 -24.14 21.93
C TYR A 219 3.56 -25.11 22.19
N THR A 220 3.71 -25.58 23.42
CA THR A 220 4.80 -26.45 23.86
C THR A 220 4.36 -27.88 24.16
N GLY A 221 3.09 -28.21 23.89
CA GLY A 221 2.57 -29.57 24.02
C GLY A 221 3.14 -30.51 22.96
N ASN A 222 3.06 -31.79 23.22
CA ASN A 222 3.55 -32.84 22.32
C ASN A 222 2.42 -33.64 21.65
N ASP A 223 1.20 -33.08 21.63
CA ASP A 223 -0.03 -33.70 21.13
C ASP A 223 -0.61 -33.03 19.89
N LEU A 224 0.22 -32.29 19.12
CA LEU A 224 -0.16 -31.84 17.78
C LEU A 224 -0.30 -33.05 16.83
N GLY A 225 -1.33 -33.02 15.98
CA GLY A 225 -1.71 -34.14 15.15
C GLY A 225 -2.80 -34.98 15.83
N ASN A 226 -2.58 -36.25 16.01
CA ASN A 226 -3.50 -37.16 16.71
C ASN A 226 -2.86 -37.85 17.92
N THR A 227 -3.71 -38.15 18.91
CA THR A 227 -3.37 -39.00 20.04
C THR A 227 -4.40 -40.14 20.08
N TYR A 228 -3.96 -41.33 19.65
CA TYR A 228 -4.83 -42.48 19.49
C TYR A 228 -4.90 -43.34 20.73
N THR A 229 -6.08 -43.85 20.99
CA THR A 229 -6.37 -45.03 21.82
C THR A 229 -7.51 -45.81 21.15
N ALA A 230 -7.66 -47.10 21.45
CA ALA A 230 -8.77 -47.91 20.92
C ALA A 230 -10.17 -47.43 21.39
N ALA A 231 -10.26 -46.57 22.40
CA ALA A 231 -11.52 -46.01 22.89
C ALA A 231 -11.86 -44.65 22.23
N LYS A 232 -10.85 -43.90 21.85
CA LYS A 232 -11.01 -42.58 21.21
C LYS A 232 -9.71 -42.11 20.56
N THR A 233 -9.82 -41.18 19.64
CA THR A 233 -8.67 -40.42 19.11
C THR A 233 -8.93 -38.93 19.32
N ASP A 234 -7.98 -38.25 19.96
CA ASP A 234 -7.99 -36.80 20.11
C ASP A 234 -7.13 -36.17 19.00
N PHE A 235 -7.61 -35.08 18.39
CA PHE A 235 -6.95 -34.36 17.31
C PHE A 235 -6.67 -32.94 17.74
N ARG A 236 -5.48 -32.42 17.43
CA ARG A 236 -5.09 -31.05 17.72
C ARG A 236 -4.33 -30.44 16.54
N VAL A 237 -4.73 -29.24 16.13
CA VAL A 237 -4.00 -28.44 15.12
C VAL A 237 -3.67 -27.06 15.69
N TRP A 238 -2.52 -26.52 15.32
CA TRP A 238 -2.13 -25.16 15.70
C TRP A 238 -2.48 -24.22 14.53
N ALA A 239 -3.46 -23.34 14.75
CA ALA A 239 -3.96 -22.37 13.80
C ALA A 239 -4.43 -21.09 14.54
N PRO A 240 -3.49 -20.29 15.07
CA PRO A 240 -3.80 -19.23 16.04
C PRO A 240 -4.65 -18.08 15.47
N THR A 241 -4.55 -17.82 14.16
CA THR A 241 -5.29 -16.74 13.49
C THR A 241 -6.55 -17.24 12.78
N ALA A 242 -6.85 -18.54 12.88
CA ALA A 242 -8.04 -19.11 12.29
C ALA A 242 -9.31 -18.67 13.02
N LYS A 243 -10.37 -18.44 12.25
CA LYS A 243 -11.72 -18.12 12.74
C LYS A 243 -12.52 -19.36 13.03
N ALA A 244 -12.26 -20.43 12.29
CA ALA A 244 -12.81 -21.76 12.49
C ALA A 244 -11.79 -22.81 12.06
N ALA A 245 -11.90 -24.00 12.64
CA ALA A 245 -11.17 -25.18 12.20
C ALA A 245 -12.09 -26.40 12.17
N GLU A 246 -11.85 -27.31 11.25
CA GLU A 246 -12.60 -28.54 11.09
C GLU A 246 -11.62 -29.70 10.88
N LEU A 247 -11.96 -30.84 11.46
CA LEU A 247 -11.34 -32.13 11.18
C LEU A 247 -12.14 -32.78 10.05
N LEU A 248 -11.48 -33.10 8.94
CA LEU A 248 -12.06 -33.81 7.79
C LEU A 248 -11.61 -35.25 7.83
N VAL A 249 -12.56 -36.19 7.92
CA VAL A 249 -12.33 -37.63 7.95
C VAL A 249 -12.79 -38.26 6.64
N TYR A 250 -11.89 -38.92 5.93
CA TYR A 250 -12.11 -39.52 4.63
C TYR A 250 -12.42 -41.03 4.75
N PRO A 251 -13.39 -41.55 3.98
CA PRO A 251 -13.74 -42.96 3.95
C PRO A 251 -12.67 -43.81 3.25
N SER A 252 -11.85 -43.21 2.40
CA SER A 252 -10.74 -43.88 1.69
C SER A 252 -9.69 -42.84 1.27
N ALA A 253 -8.53 -43.29 0.78
CA ALA A 253 -7.48 -42.45 0.20
C ALA A 253 -7.73 -42.09 -1.27
N ASP A 254 -8.88 -42.42 -1.83
CA ASP A 254 -9.18 -42.20 -3.24
C ASP A 254 -9.34 -40.73 -3.55
N ALA A 255 -8.81 -40.27 -4.67
CA ALA A 255 -8.99 -38.90 -5.14
C ALA A 255 -10.49 -38.65 -5.40
N GLY A 256 -11.08 -37.66 -4.71
CA GLY A 256 -12.49 -37.32 -4.80
C GLY A 256 -13.38 -37.95 -3.73
N ALA A 257 -12.81 -38.73 -2.78
CA ALA A 257 -13.55 -39.14 -1.59
C ALA A 257 -14.09 -37.92 -0.83
N THR A 258 -15.38 -37.91 -0.52
CA THR A 258 -16.01 -36.82 0.24
C THR A 258 -15.82 -37.07 1.72
N PRO A 259 -15.17 -36.17 2.47
CA PRO A 259 -14.95 -36.33 3.90
C PRO A 259 -16.20 -36.02 4.72
N THR A 260 -16.27 -36.62 5.89
CA THR A 260 -17.15 -36.15 6.96
C THR A 260 -16.41 -35.05 7.74
N SER A 261 -17.07 -33.89 7.90
CA SER A 261 -16.52 -32.75 8.62
C SER A 261 -16.95 -32.76 10.09
N TYR A 262 -16.00 -32.54 10.98
CA TYR A 262 -16.22 -32.39 12.43
C TYR A 262 -15.68 -31.01 12.86
N PRO A 263 -16.54 -30.10 13.35
CA PRO A 263 -16.09 -28.82 13.88
C PRO A 263 -15.09 -29.01 15.03
N MET A 264 -14.01 -28.24 15.01
CA MET A 264 -13.04 -28.22 16.10
C MET A 264 -13.32 -27.09 17.08
N THR A 265 -12.97 -27.28 18.34
CA THR A 265 -13.11 -26.29 19.38
C THR A 265 -11.78 -25.59 19.63
N LYS A 266 -11.81 -24.27 19.77
CA LYS A 266 -10.64 -23.46 20.11
C LYS A 266 -10.10 -23.84 21.48
N SER A 267 -8.78 -23.95 21.59
CA SER A 267 -8.07 -24.36 22.80
C SER A 267 -6.91 -23.39 23.09
N VAL A 268 -6.02 -23.75 24.00
CA VAL A 268 -4.91 -22.90 24.46
C VAL A 268 -3.91 -22.58 23.33
N ASN A 269 -3.28 -21.42 23.42
CA ASN A 269 -2.16 -21.00 22.57
C ASN A 269 -2.44 -21.12 21.05
N GLY A 270 -3.68 -20.81 20.63
CA GLY A 270 -4.06 -20.84 19.22
C GLY A 270 -4.23 -22.25 18.64
N THR A 271 -4.35 -23.28 19.49
CA THR A 271 -4.67 -24.63 19.04
C THR A 271 -6.17 -24.84 18.93
N TRP A 272 -6.58 -25.82 18.14
CA TRP A 272 -7.94 -26.31 17.96
C TRP A 272 -7.98 -27.81 18.22
N ILE A 273 -9.06 -28.30 18.84
CA ILE A 273 -9.20 -29.70 19.24
C ILE A 273 -10.51 -30.31 18.77
N ALA A 274 -10.47 -31.58 18.43
CA ALA A 274 -11.64 -32.45 18.24
C ALA A 274 -11.36 -33.83 18.82
N SER A 275 -12.41 -34.59 19.13
CA SER A 275 -12.27 -35.96 19.64
C SER A 275 -13.30 -36.85 18.96
N LEU A 276 -12.83 -37.99 18.43
CA LEU A 276 -13.70 -39.03 17.87
C LEU A 276 -13.68 -40.24 18.77
N SER A 277 -14.87 -40.72 19.15
CA SER A 277 -15.05 -41.93 19.94
C SER A 277 -14.88 -43.18 19.11
N GLY A 278 -14.51 -44.29 19.76
CA GLY A 278 -14.29 -45.59 19.15
C GLY A 278 -12.90 -45.71 18.56
N ASP A 279 -12.67 -46.89 17.99
CA ASP A 279 -11.40 -47.24 17.34
C ASP A 279 -11.28 -46.51 16.02
N GLN A 280 -10.31 -45.60 15.93
CA GLN A 280 -10.00 -44.81 14.74
C GLN A 280 -8.69 -45.24 14.08
N ASP A 281 -8.19 -46.46 14.36
CA ASP A 281 -6.99 -46.96 13.70
C ASP A 281 -7.15 -47.00 12.17
N GLY A 282 -6.14 -46.53 11.45
CA GLY A 282 -6.19 -46.44 9.98
C GLY A 282 -7.07 -45.29 9.41
N THR A 283 -7.67 -44.45 10.23
CA THR A 283 -8.49 -43.31 9.78
C THR A 283 -7.64 -42.31 8.99
N ILE A 284 -8.11 -41.93 7.81
CA ILE A 284 -7.48 -40.92 6.94
C ILE A 284 -8.14 -39.57 7.25
N TYR A 285 -7.34 -38.57 7.56
CA TYR A 285 -7.86 -37.25 7.92
C TYR A 285 -6.98 -36.10 7.45
N THR A 286 -7.59 -34.88 7.33
CA THR A 286 -6.91 -33.60 7.18
C THR A 286 -7.55 -32.56 8.10
N TYR A 287 -6.95 -31.37 8.20
CA TYR A 287 -7.53 -30.22 8.88
C TYR A 287 -7.89 -29.16 7.86
N ARG A 288 -9.08 -28.58 7.97
CA ARG A 288 -9.48 -27.39 7.21
C ARG A 288 -9.59 -26.21 8.14
N VAL A 289 -8.92 -25.10 7.81
CA VAL A 289 -8.94 -23.87 8.61
C VAL A 289 -9.48 -22.70 7.80
N ASP A 290 -10.31 -21.86 8.43
CA ASP A 290 -10.82 -20.63 7.87
C ASP A 290 -10.00 -19.44 8.40
N LEU A 291 -9.34 -18.72 7.51
CA LEU A 291 -8.54 -17.54 7.79
C LEU A 291 -9.27 -16.24 7.39
N GLY A 292 -10.59 -16.20 7.49
CA GLY A 292 -11.39 -15.04 7.14
C GLY A 292 -11.77 -14.99 5.66
N GLY A 293 -12.52 -15.99 5.20
CA GLY A 293 -12.97 -16.16 3.81
C GLY A 293 -11.93 -16.84 2.92
N ARG A 294 -10.83 -17.30 3.50
CA ARG A 294 -9.80 -18.08 2.84
C ARG A 294 -9.66 -19.43 3.55
N LEU A 295 -10.21 -20.48 2.92
CA LEU A 295 -10.06 -21.84 3.42
C LEU A 295 -8.68 -22.38 3.02
N SER A 296 -7.99 -23.08 3.94
CA SER A 296 -6.76 -23.83 3.72
C SER A 296 -6.97 -25.24 4.25
N GLU A 297 -6.65 -26.25 3.42
CA GLU A 297 -6.66 -27.67 3.74
C GLU A 297 -5.27 -28.26 3.60
#